data_7ff498ce98649b5649d32bdbf809c7d3
#
_entry.id   7ff498ce98649b5649d32bdbf809c7d3
#
_cell.length_a   1.000
_cell.length_b   1.000
_cell.length_c   1.000
_cell.angle_alpha   90.00
_cell.angle_beta   90.00
_cell.angle_gamma   90.00
#
_symmetry.space_group_name_H-M   'P 1'
#
loop_
_entity.id
_entity.type
_entity.pdbx_description
1 polymer ?
#
loop_
_entity_poly.entity_id
_entity_poly.type
_entity_poly.pdbx_seq_one_letter_code
_entity_poly.pdbx_strand_id
1 'polypeptide(L)' 'MSSGPLEEKIRAYMRYQGQGHEVSVLIDQVEIVDSRYLRQRFESVYRETYGRVLEEVEAVCSRAVIISNGKPIFF' A
#
# COMPACT_ATOMS: atom_id res chain seq x y z
N MET A 1 7.74 -24.07 -17.01
CA MET A 1 7.86 -23.33 -16.74
C MET A 1 7.65 -22.58 -16.25
N SER A 2 7.66 -22.53 -15.93
CA SER A 2 7.53 -21.91 -15.52
C SER A 2 7.26 -21.28 -15.10
N SER A 3 7.19 -21.74 -15.13
CA SER A 3 6.75 -21.00 -14.03
C SER A 3 6.89 -19.52 -14.25
N GLY A 4 5.97 -18.81 -14.21
CA GLY A 4 6.05 -17.40 -14.33
C GLY A 4 6.96 -16.80 -13.25
N PRO A 5 7.32 -15.54 -13.38
CA PRO A 5 8.05 -14.88 -12.34
C PRO A 5 7.26 -14.91 -11.04
N LEU A 6 7.98 -14.92 -9.94
CA LEU A 6 7.35 -14.83 -8.64
C LEU A 6 6.53 -13.55 -8.57
N GLU A 7 5.28 -13.68 -8.22
CA GLU A 7 4.45 -12.51 -8.01
C GLU A 7 4.62 -12.05 -6.58
N GLU A 8 5.47 -11.05 -6.40
CA GLU A 8 5.66 -10.43 -5.11
C GLU A 8 4.92 -9.11 -5.08
N LYS A 9 4.15 -8.92 -4.04
CA LYS A 9 3.42 -7.69 -3.81
C LYS A 9 3.58 -7.29 -2.36
N ILE A 10 3.42 -6.01 -2.09
CA ILE A 10 3.44 -5.51 -0.73
C ILE A 10 2.07 -4.96 -0.42
N ARG A 11 1.50 -5.38 0.69
CA ARG A 11 0.28 -4.76 1.20
C ARG A 11 0.68 -3.83 2.33
N ALA A 12 0.51 -2.54 2.09
CA ALA A 12 0.85 -1.52 3.07
C ALA A 12 -0.44 -1.03 3.73
N TYR A 13 -0.42 -0.97 5.05
CA TYR A 13 -1.55 -0.44 5.81
C TYR A 13 -1.22 1.00 6.15
N MET A 14 -1.95 1.92 5.55
CA MET A 14 -1.63 3.33 5.61
C MET A 14 -2.82 4.12 6.14
N ARG A 15 -2.52 5.24 6.74
CA ARG A 15 -3.53 6.16 7.25
C ARG A 15 -2.99 7.57 7.19
N TYR A 16 -3.88 8.54 7.30
CA TYR A 16 -3.42 9.90 7.52
C TYR A 16 -2.96 10.05 8.96
N GLN A 17 -1.94 10.88 9.14
CA GLN A 17 -1.42 11.14 10.47
C GLN A 17 -2.51 11.73 11.36
N GLY A 18 -2.64 11.19 12.56
CA GLY A 18 -3.66 11.64 13.50
C GLY A 18 -5.01 10.95 13.37
N GLN A 19 -5.19 10.10 12.37
CA GLN A 19 -6.43 9.34 12.22
C GLN A 19 -6.24 7.90 12.64
N GLY A 20 -7.30 7.28 13.11
CA GLY A 20 -7.21 5.93 13.62
C GLY A 20 -7.55 4.83 12.63
N HIS A 21 -8.17 5.17 11.50
CA HIS A 21 -8.54 4.14 10.53
C HIS A 21 -7.50 4.02 9.43
N GLU A 22 -7.26 2.78 9.01
CA GLU A 22 -6.27 2.46 8.00
C GLU A 22 -6.97 1.97 6.74
N VAL A 23 -6.29 2.16 5.61
CA VAL A 23 -6.67 1.49 4.37
C VAL A 23 -5.49 0.64 3.92
N SER A 24 -5.78 -0.47 3.24
CA SER A 24 -4.72 -1.30 2.71
C SER A 24 -4.46 -0.89 1.26
N VAL A 25 -3.18 -0.74 0.95
CA VAL A 25 -2.72 -0.35 -0.37
C VAL A 25 -1.89 -1.48 -0.92
N LEU A 26 -2.26 -2.00 -2.07
CA LEU A 26 -1.52 -3.07 -2.70
C LEU A 26 -0.50 -2.48 -3.65
N ILE A 27 0.76 -2.86 -3.47
CA ILE A 27 1.87 -2.37 -4.27
C ILE A 27 2.42 -3.54 -5.06
N ASP A 28 2.30 -3.48 -6.38
CA ASP A 28 2.74 -4.55 -7.25
C ASP A 28 4.01 -4.20 -8.03
N GLN A 29 4.51 -2.99 -7.91
CA GLN A 29 5.74 -2.56 -8.57
C GLN A 29 6.78 -2.22 -7.51
N VAL A 30 7.36 -3.25 -6.95
CA VAL A 30 8.18 -3.14 -5.74
C VAL A 30 9.48 -2.39 -6.01
N GLU A 31 10.01 -2.42 -7.24
CA GLU A 31 11.29 -1.79 -7.54
C GLU A 31 11.21 -0.27 -7.66
N ILE A 32 10.01 0.31 -7.74
CA ILE A 32 9.87 1.75 -7.87
C ILE A 32 9.15 2.38 -6.69
N VAL A 33 9.14 1.69 -5.56
CA VAL A 33 8.46 2.18 -4.38
C VAL A 33 9.26 3.32 -3.75
N ASP A 34 8.65 4.50 -3.73
CA ASP A 34 9.18 5.65 -3.01
C ASP A 34 8.02 6.35 -2.33
N SER A 35 8.30 7.43 -1.60
CA SER A 35 7.27 8.11 -0.84
C SER A 35 6.20 8.71 -1.73
N ARG A 36 6.56 9.19 -2.92
CA ARG A 36 5.59 9.77 -3.85
C ARG A 36 4.67 8.68 -4.39
N TYR A 37 5.23 7.55 -4.76
CA TYR A 37 4.45 6.42 -5.27
C TYR A 37 3.48 5.92 -4.21
N LEU A 38 3.97 5.74 -2.99
CA LEU A 38 3.13 5.30 -1.88
C LEU A 38 2.00 6.27 -1.63
N ARG A 39 2.29 7.57 -1.67
CA ARG A 39 1.27 8.60 -1.46
C ARG A 39 0.20 8.53 -2.55
N GLN A 40 0.59 8.38 -3.79
CA GLN A 40 -0.36 8.29 -4.89
C GLN A 40 -1.27 7.07 -4.76
N ARG A 41 -0.68 5.93 -4.41
CA ARG A 41 -1.47 4.71 -4.24
C ARG A 41 -2.42 4.83 -3.05
N PHE A 42 -1.93 5.40 -1.96
CA PHE A 42 -2.76 5.63 -0.79
C PHE A 42 -3.94 6.55 -1.12
N GLU A 43 -3.68 7.64 -1.80
CA GLU A 43 -4.74 8.59 -2.15
C GLU A 43 -5.78 7.97 -3.06
N SER A 44 -5.35 7.13 -3.99
CA SER A 44 -6.26 6.44 -4.87
C SER A 44 -7.23 5.55 -4.09
N VAL A 45 -6.71 4.75 -3.17
CA VAL A 45 -7.53 3.85 -2.36
C VAL A 45 -8.41 4.65 -1.40
N TYR A 46 -7.85 5.67 -0.79
CA TYR A 46 -8.59 6.49 0.16
C TYR A 46 -9.77 7.19 -0.52
N ARG A 47 -9.54 7.70 -1.73
CA ARG A 47 -10.60 8.36 -2.49
C ARG A 47 -11.73 7.39 -2.83
N GLU A 48 -11.38 6.16 -3.21
CA GLU A 48 -12.39 5.15 -3.49
C GLU A 48 -13.20 4.79 -2.27
N THR A 49 -12.57 4.77 -1.11
CA THR A 49 -13.21 4.36 0.13
C THR A 49 -14.04 5.48 0.74
N TYR A 50 -13.50 6.70 0.75
CA TYR A 50 -14.11 7.81 1.49
C TYR A 50 -14.55 8.98 0.61
N GLY A 51 -14.25 8.92 -0.70
CA GLY A 51 -14.71 9.95 -1.64
C GLY A 51 -13.89 11.22 -1.67
N ARG A 52 -12.79 11.29 -0.92
CA ARG A 52 -11.97 12.49 -0.89
C ARG A 52 -10.55 12.14 -0.42
N VAL A 53 -9.64 13.08 -0.59
CA VAL A 53 -8.29 12.98 -0.05
C VAL A 53 -7.98 14.23 0.76
N LEU A 54 -7.07 14.10 1.72
CA LEU A 54 -6.64 15.21 2.57
C LEU A 54 -5.23 15.59 2.13
N GLU A 55 -5.12 16.60 1.29
CA GLU A 55 -3.85 16.96 0.66
C GLU A 55 -2.82 17.51 1.64
N GLU A 56 -3.28 18.14 2.72
CA GLU A 56 -2.40 18.81 3.67
C GLU A 56 -1.98 17.90 4.82
N VAL A 57 -2.45 16.67 4.85
CA VAL A 57 -2.14 15.76 5.94
C VAL A 57 -1.19 14.68 5.42
N GLU A 58 -0.19 14.36 6.20
CA GLU A 58 0.76 13.33 5.81
C GLU A 58 0.17 11.94 5.94
N ALA A 59 0.53 11.06 5.00
CA ALA A 59 0.16 9.67 5.05
C ALA A 59 1.26 8.90 5.77
N VAL A 60 0.86 7.97 6.62
CA VAL A 60 1.77 7.16 7.44
C VAL A 60 1.52 5.71 7.13
N CYS A 61 2.59 4.94 6.95
CA CYS A 61 2.48 3.50 6.81
C CYS A 61 2.66 2.87 8.18
N SER A 62 1.61 2.24 8.67
CA SER A 62 1.65 1.63 10.00
C SER A 62 2.37 0.28 9.97
N ARG A 63 2.19 -0.47 8.91
CA ARG A 63 2.85 -1.76 8.75
C ARG A 63 2.76 -2.19 7.30
N ALA A 64 3.59 -3.13 6.92
CA ALA A 64 3.57 -3.68 5.58
C ALA A 64 3.74 -5.19 5.65
N VAL A 65 3.11 -5.89 4.73
CA VAL A 65 3.20 -7.35 4.64
C VAL A 65 3.58 -7.69 3.22
N ILE A 66 4.58 -8.54 3.08
CA ILE A 66 4.99 -9.02 1.76
C ILE A 66 4.11 -10.21 1.41
N ILE A 67 3.54 -10.17 0.21
CA ILE A 67 2.72 -11.25 -0.30
C ILE A 67 3.48 -11.90 -1.44
N SER A 68 3.79 -13.18 -1.29
CA SER A 68 4.50 -13.94 -2.31
C SER A 68 3.60 -15.07 -2.78
N ASN A 69 3.37 -15.13 -4.08
CA ASN A 69 2.49 -16.14 -4.70
C ASN A 69 1.11 -16.19 -4.05
N GLY A 70 0.58 -15.01 -3.71
CA GLY A 70 -0.75 -14.92 -3.12
C GLY A 70 -0.83 -15.23 -1.65
N LYS A 71 0.29 -15.51 -1.00
CA LYS A 71 0.31 -15.84 0.42
C LYS A 71 1.12 -14.81 1.19
N PRO A 72 0.63 -14.33 2.33
CA PRO A 72 1.38 -13.37 3.13
C PRO A 72 2.58 -14.02 3.79
N ILE A 73 3.66 -13.25 3.88
CA ILE A 73 4.86 -13.66 4.59
C ILE A 73 4.97 -12.76 5.81
N PHE A 74 5.06 -13.38 6.96
CA PHE A 74 5.17 -12.65 8.22
C PHE A 74 6.60 -12.72 8.73
N PHE A 75 7.08 -11.62 9.26
CA PHE A 75 8.42 -11.54 9.82
C PHE A 75 8.37 -11.41 11.33
#